data_ccbf541f3bda1765f68aea562ada4daf
#
_entry.id   ccbf541f3bda1765f68aea562ada4daf
#
_cell.length_a   1.000
_cell.length_b   1.000
_cell.length_c   1.000
_cell.angle_alpha   90.00
_cell.angle_beta   90.00
_cell.angle_gamma   90.00
#
_symmetry.space_group_name_H-M   'P 1'
#
loop_
_entity.id
_entity.type
_entity.pdbx_description
1 polymer ?
#
loop_
_entity_poly.entity_id
_entity_poly.type
_entity_poly.pdbx_seq_one_letter_code
_entity_poly.pdbx_strand_id
1 'polypeptide(L)'
;SPNITAEIDLISDVSSPVGRAVSRLANEGCEVVYGRWLVTGRPKVVLIKPDFGFNSLDSYRDRLHSDFGIEKDENNELLGRMILWAEINFKFLRYLSEEMGEQQLLVNFHEWMASLPILKIRKEGIACKTVFTTHATMLGRYLAMTKPDFYHDLPSYSWEQEARHFGILPI
;
A
#
# COMPACT_ATOMS: atom_id res chain seq x y z
N SER A 1 -6.45 12.22 -20.16
CA SER A 1 -5.61 11.26 -19.43
C SER A 1 -4.33 11.04 -20.22
N PRO A 2 -3.17 10.86 -19.55
CA PRO A 2 -1.96 10.48 -20.25
C PRO A 2 -2.23 9.19 -21.04
N ASN A 3 -1.59 9.07 -22.20
CA ASN A 3 -1.80 7.93 -23.09
C ASN A 3 -1.15 6.68 -22.45
N ILE A 4 -1.92 5.99 -21.60
CA ILE A 4 -1.46 4.78 -20.87
C ILE A 4 -0.88 3.74 -21.83
N THR A 5 -1.41 3.64 -23.05
CA THR A 5 -0.90 2.71 -24.08
C THR A 5 0.51 3.05 -24.58
N ALA A 6 1.01 4.26 -24.34
CA ALA A 6 2.39 4.61 -24.66
C ALA A 6 3.42 3.95 -23.71
N GLU A 7 2.98 3.53 -22.50
CA GLU A 7 3.87 2.97 -21.49
C GLU A 7 3.51 1.53 -21.07
N ILE A 8 2.28 1.09 -21.37
CA ILE A 8 1.75 -0.21 -20.96
C ILE A 8 1.14 -0.94 -22.13
N ASP A 9 1.60 -2.15 -22.36
CA ASP A 9 0.98 -3.12 -23.27
C ASP A 9 -0.16 -3.83 -22.53
N LEU A 10 -1.40 -3.51 -22.89
CA LEU A 10 -2.59 -3.97 -22.18
C LEU A 10 -2.79 -5.49 -22.30
N ILE A 11 -3.16 -6.12 -21.19
CA ILE A 11 -3.53 -7.53 -21.12
C ILE A 11 -5.04 -7.63 -20.98
N SER A 12 -5.71 -8.16 -21.99
CA SER A 12 -7.15 -8.44 -21.98
C SER A 12 -7.49 -9.88 -21.53
N ASP A 13 -6.46 -10.69 -21.26
CA ASP A 13 -6.63 -12.08 -20.83
C ASP A 13 -7.21 -12.16 -19.42
N VAL A 14 -8.46 -12.59 -19.34
CA VAL A 14 -9.19 -12.84 -18.08
C VAL A 14 -9.07 -14.30 -17.61
N SER A 15 -8.30 -15.15 -18.30
CA SER A 15 -8.12 -16.56 -17.90
C SER A 15 -7.19 -16.74 -16.72
N SER A 16 -6.27 -15.78 -16.51
CA SER A 16 -5.33 -15.81 -15.39
C SER A 16 -6.00 -15.37 -14.08
N PRO A 17 -5.53 -15.86 -12.90
CA PRO A 17 -6.03 -15.38 -11.60
C PRO A 17 -5.99 -13.86 -11.45
N VAL A 18 -4.92 -13.21 -11.91
CA VAL A 18 -4.79 -11.75 -11.88
C VAL A 18 -5.84 -11.10 -12.80
N GLY A 19 -6.03 -11.61 -14.01
CA GLY A 19 -7.04 -11.09 -14.95
C GLY A 19 -8.46 -11.19 -14.39
N ARG A 20 -8.80 -12.31 -13.73
CA ARG A 20 -10.11 -12.47 -13.08
C ARG A 20 -10.28 -11.52 -11.89
N ALA A 21 -9.25 -11.38 -11.02
CA ALA A 21 -9.31 -10.44 -9.91
C ALA A 21 -9.47 -8.99 -10.37
N VAL A 22 -8.76 -8.59 -11.44
CA VAL A 22 -8.89 -7.27 -12.07
C VAL A 22 -10.31 -7.07 -12.62
N SER A 23 -10.87 -8.08 -13.31
CA SER A 23 -12.23 -8.01 -13.84
C SER A 23 -13.29 -7.85 -12.74
N ARG A 24 -13.10 -8.52 -11.59
CA ARG A 24 -13.99 -8.35 -10.43
C ARG A 24 -13.96 -6.92 -9.90
N LEU A 25 -12.77 -6.30 -9.77
CA LEU A 25 -12.66 -4.90 -9.38
C LEU A 25 -13.33 -3.95 -10.39
N ALA A 26 -13.11 -4.18 -11.69
CA ALA A 26 -13.69 -3.35 -12.73
C ALA A 26 -15.23 -3.43 -12.72
N ASN A 27 -15.81 -4.61 -12.45
CA ASN A 27 -17.26 -4.80 -12.32
C ASN A 27 -17.86 -4.08 -11.10
N GLU A 28 -17.05 -3.78 -10.07
CA GLU A 28 -17.44 -2.92 -8.95
C GLU A 28 -17.31 -1.42 -9.24
N GLY A 29 -16.91 -1.06 -10.46
CA GLY A 29 -16.73 0.33 -10.89
C GLY A 29 -15.35 0.90 -10.61
N CYS A 30 -14.37 0.09 -10.18
CA CYS A 30 -13.00 0.56 -10.02
C CYS A 30 -12.34 0.79 -11.38
N GLU A 31 -11.71 1.94 -11.55
CA GLU A 31 -10.86 2.19 -12.71
C GLU A 31 -9.52 1.46 -12.51
N VAL A 32 -9.32 0.38 -13.25
CA VAL A 32 -8.15 -0.50 -13.12
C VAL A 32 -7.61 -0.87 -14.50
N VAL A 33 -6.28 -0.88 -14.62
CA VAL A 33 -5.56 -1.27 -15.86
C VAL A 33 -4.63 -2.42 -15.55
N TYR A 34 -4.66 -3.47 -16.35
CA TYR A 34 -3.75 -4.59 -16.26
C TYR A 34 -2.93 -4.70 -17.55
N GLY A 35 -1.63 -4.83 -17.42
CA GLY A 35 -0.75 -4.87 -18.58
C GLY A 35 0.69 -5.28 -18.26
N ARG A 36 1.56 -5.05 -19.24
CA ARG A 36 3.00 -5.17 -19.10
C ARG A 36 3.63 -3.79 -19.26
N TRP A 37 4.44 -3.38 -18.32
CA TRP A 37 5.19 -2.14 -18.42
C TRP A 37 6.22 -2.23 -19.56
N LEU A 38 6.30 -1.19 -20.39
CA LEU A 38 7.22 -1.12 -21.52
C LEU A 38 8.64 -0.67 -21.11
N VAL A 39 9.14 -1.28 -20.04
CA VAL A 39 10.51 -1.13 -19.53
C VAL A 39 11.25 -2.45 -19.65
N THR A 40 12.57 -2.44 -19.43
CA THR A 40 13.38 -3.66 -19.43
C THR A 40 12.80 -4.70 -18.47
N GLY A 41 12.66 -5.94 -18.95
CA GLY A 41 12.03 -7.04 -18.19
C GLY A 41 10.52 -7.12 -18.33
N ARG A 42 9.85 -6.11 -18.87
CA ARG A 42 8.39 -6.08 -19.14
C ARG A 42 7.55 -6.67 -18.01
N PRO A 43 7.70 -6.19 -16.76
CA PRO A 43 6.95 -6.74 -15.63
C PRO A 43 5.45 -6.52 -15.83
N LYS A 44 4.66 -7.46 -15.32
CA LYS A 44 3.22 -7.27 -15.23
C LYS A 44 2.91 -6.18 -14.22
N VAL A 45 1.93 -5.34 -14.53
CA VAL A 45 1.49 -4.22 -13.69
C VAL A 45 -0.03 -4.17 -13.64
N VAL A 46 -0.55 -3.88 -12.45
CA VAL A 46 -1.95 -3.50 -12.23
C VAL A 46 -1.94 -2.08 -11.70
N LEU A 47 -2.50 -1.15 -12.45
CA LEU A 47 -2.69 0.24 -12.03
C LEU A 47 -4.12 0.41 -11.54
N ILE A 48 -4.26 0.94 -10.34
CA ILE A 48 -5.56 1.16 -9.69
C ILE A 48 -5.70 2.65 -9.40
N LYS A 49 -6.80 3.25 -9.85
CA LYS A 49 -7.10 4.64 -9.53
C LYS A 49 -7.82 4.71 -8.18
N PRO A 50 -7.31 5.50 -7.22
CA PRO A 50 -7.84 5.53 -5.86
C PRO A 50 -9.13 6.34 -5.68
N ASP A 51 -9.69 6.92 -6.73
CA ASP A 51 -10.86 7.81 -6.65
C ASP A 51 -12.17 7.07 -6.34
N PHE A 52 -12.16 5.75 -6.41
CA PHE A 52 -13.32 4.92 -6.13
C PHE A 52 -13.61 4.90 -4.61
N GLY A 53 -14.82 5.32 -4.25
CA GLY A 53 -15.29 5.20 -2.87
C GLY A 53 -15.02 6.39 -1.96
N PHE A 54 -14.74 7.59 -2.51
CA PHE A 54 -14.60 8.82 -1.71
C PHE A 54 -15.78 9.04 -0.75
N ASN A 55 -17.01 8.72 -1.17
CA ASN A 55 -18.21 8.82 -0.33
C ASN A 55 -18.20 7.85 0.87
N SER A 56 -17.29 6.89 0.89
CA SER A 56 -17.14 5.91 1.98
C SER A 56 -15.90 6.15 2.84
N LEU A 57 -15.13 7.22 2.59
CA LEU A 57 -13.87 7.48 3.28
C LEU A 57 -14.04 7.54 4.80
N ASP A 58 -15.07 8.24 5.28
CA ASP A 58 -15.32 8.36 6.73
C ASP A 58 -15.65 7.00 7.34
N SER A 59 -16.45 6.19 6.65
CA SER A 59 -16.73 4.82 7.09
C SER A 59 -15.45 3.96 7.14
N TYR A 60 -14.49 4.17 6.24
CA TYR A 60 -13.20 3.47 6.28
C TYR A 60 -12.32 3.96 7.42
N ARG A 61 -12.29 5.28 7.68
CA ARG A 61 -11.60 5.86 8.85
C ARG A 61 -12.18 5.32 10.16
N ASP A 62 -13.51 5.27 10.26
CA ASP A 62 -14.21 4.75 11.43
C ASP A 62 -13.83 3.30 11.71
N ARG A 63 -13.77 2.46 10.68
CA ARG A 63 -13.36 1.07 10.82
C ARG A 63 -11.88 0.94 11.21
N LEU A 64 -10.98 1.71 10.60
CA LEU A 64 -9.57 1.69 10.97
C LEU A 64 -9.36 2.11 12.43
N HIS A 65 -10.12 3.11 12.88
CA HIS A 65 -10.08 3.54 14.27
C HIS A 65 -10.63 2.45 15.21
N SER A 66 -11.83 1.94 14.94
CA SER A 66 -12.48 0.94 15.81
C SER A 66 -11.72 -0.38 15.86
N ASP A 67 -11.13 -0.79 14.75
CA ASP A 67 -10.50 -2.10 14.60
C ASP A 67 -9.03 -2.12 15.05
N PHE A 68 -8.34 -1.00 14.90
CA PHE A 68 -6.88 -0.94 15.03
C PHE A 68 -6.37 0.27 15.85
N GLY A 69 -7.24 1.13 16.34
CA GLY A 69 -6.87 2.32 17.11
C GLY A 69 -6.18 3.41 16.29
N ILE A 70 -6.27 3.36 14.96
CA ILE A 70 -5.67 4.39 14.09
C ILE A 70 -6.45 5.69 14.24
N GLU A 71 -5.75 6.78 14.55
CA GLU A 71 -6.37 8.09 14.73
C GLU A 71 -7.05 8.57 13.44
N LYS A 72 -8.23 9.21 13.62
CA LYS A 72 -8.98 9.82 12.53
C LYS A 72 -8.44 11.22 12.28
N ASP A 73 -7.46 11.34 11.41
CA ASP A 73 -7.00 12.66 10.94
C ASP A 73 -7.79 13.06 9.68
N GLU A 74 -8.87 13.79 9.90
CA GLU A 74 -9.77 14.22 8.82
C GLU A 74 -9.14 15.28 7.91
N ASN A 75 -8.16 16.03 8.41
CA ASN A 75 -7.49 17.09 7.67
C ASN A 75 -6.31 16.58 6.83
N ASN A 76 -5.91 15.32 7.00
CA ASN A 76 -4.81 14.73 6.26
C ASN A 76 -5.30 14.12 4.94
N GLU A 77 -5.26 14.92 3.88
CA GLU A 77 -5.68 14.50 2.54
C GLU A 77 -4.86 13.31 2.03
N LEU A 78 -3.55 13.30 2.29
CA LEU A 78 -2.69 12.19 1.88
C LEU A 78 -3.10 10.88 2.56
N LEU A 79 -3.33 10.93 3.88
CA LEU A 79 -3.81 9.75 4.62
C LEU A 79 -5.16 9.27 4.08
N GLY A 80 -6.08 10.20 3.79
CA GLY A 80 -7.37 9.88 3.19
C GLY A 80 -7.23 9.13 1.86
N ARG A 81 -6.38 9.61 0.97
CA ARG A 81 -6.08 8.94 -0.30
C ARG A 81 -5.44 7.56 -0.11
N MET A 82 -4.54 7.42 0.87
CA MET A 82 -3.91 6.14 1.18
C MET A 82 -4.91 5.13 1.75
N ILE A 83 -5.87 5.58 2.56
CA ILE A 83 -6.95 4.73 3.07
C ILE A 83 -7.81 4.19 1.91
N LEU A 84 -8.24 5.06 1.00
CA LEU A 84 -9.01 4.62 -0.19
C LEU A 84 -8.23 3.65 -1.05
N TRP A 85 -6.97 3.96 -1.33
CA TRP A 85 -6.10 3.09 -2.11
C TRP A 85 -5.89 1.74 -1.41
N ALA A 86 -5.73 1.74 -0.08
CA ALA A 86 -5.58 0.53 0.71
C ALA A 86 -6.83 -0.36 0.66
N GLU A 87 -8.04 0.23 0.71
CA GLU A 87 -9.30 -0.52 0.59
C GLU A 87 -9.41 -1.25 -0.75
N ILE A 88 -9.05 -0.58 -1.85
CA ILE A 88 -9.11 -1.17 -3.18
C ILE A 88 -8.04 -2.27 -3.31
N ASN A 89 -6.82 -2.02 -2.83
CA ASN A 89 -5.76 -3.04 -2.83
C ASN A 89 -6.12 -4.25 -1.98
N PHE A 90 -6.75 -4.03 -0.83
CA PHE A 90 -7.25 -5.14 0.00
C PHE A 90 -8.29 -5.98 -0.77
N LYS A 91 -9.25 -5.36 -1.45
CA LYS A 91 -10.23 -6.06 -2.29
C LYS A 91 -9.55 -6.85 -3.41
N PHE A 92 -8.60 -6.22 -4.11
CA PHE A 92 -7.83 -6.88 -5.15
C PHE A 92 -7.11 -8.12 -4.63
N LEU A 93 -6.40 -8.00 -3.50
CA LEU A 93 -5.65 -9.11 -2.91
C LEU A 93 -6.57 -10.23 -2.40
N ARG A 94 -7.74 -9.88 -1.87
CA ARG A 94 -8.77 -10.87 -1.50
C ARG A 94 -9.24 -11.64 -2.74
N TYR A 95 -9.62 -10.95 -3.79
CA TYR A 95 -10.04 -11.60 -5.05
C TYR A 95 -8.92 -12.43 -5.65
N LEU A 96 -7.70 -11.92 -5.66
CA LEU A 96 -6.56 -12.67 -6.16
C LEU A 96 -6.30 -13.94 -5.34
N SER A 97 -6.39 -13.87 -4.01
CA SER A 97 -6.25 -15.03 -3.13
C SER A 97 -7.32 -16.09 -3.41
N GLU A 98 -8.59 -15.66 -3.58
CA GLU A 98 -9.68 -16.55 -3.94
C GLU A 98 -9.47 -17.23 -5.32
N GLU A 99 -9.00 -16.47 -6.30
CA GLU A 99 -8.73 -16.96 -7.66
C GLU A 99 -7.49 -17.88 -7.75
N MET A 100 -6.55 -17.75 -6.83
CA MET A 100 -5.37 -18.61 -6.74
C MET A 100 -5.66 -19.94 -6.03
N GLY A 101 -6.75 -20.04 -5.26
CA GLY A 101 -7.13 -21.26 -4.54
C GLY A 101 -6.06 -21.70 -3.55
N GLU A 102 -5.55 -22.93 -3.71
CA GLU A 102 -4.52 -23.51 -2.83
C GLU A 102 -3.11 -22.95 -3.05
N GLN A 103 -2.89 -22.16 -4.10
CA GLN A 103 -1.59 -21.54 -4.37
C GLN A 103 -1.29 -20.47 -3.33
N GLN A 104 -0.05 -20.46 -2.84
CA GLN A 104 0.37 -19.47 -1.85
C GLN A 104 0.59 -18.10 -2.50
N LEU A 105 -0.15 -17.10 -2.04
CA LEU A 105 0.07 -15.70 -2.36
C LEU A 105 1.10 -15.10 -1.38
N LEU A 106 2.18 -14.55 -1.92
CA LEU A 106 3.14 -13.72 -1.18
C LEU A 106 3.07 -12.29 -1.69
N VAL A 107 2.81 -11.36 -0.80
CA VAL A 107 2.73 -9.92 -1.13
C VAL A 107 3.76 -9.14 -0.34
N ASN A 108 4.59 -8.37 -1.05
CA ASN A 108 5.53 -7.45 -0.44
C ASN A 108 4.99 -6.02 -0.55
N PHE A 109 4.77 -5.39 0.60
CA PHE A 109 4.30 -4.01 0.72
C PHE A 109 5.50 -3.10 0.91
N HIS A 110 5.69 -2.16 -0.02
CA HIS A 110 6.78 -1.19 0.03
C HIS A 110 6.31 0.12 0.65
N GLU A 111 6.97 0.52 1.72
CA GLU A 111 6.73 1.74 2.50
C GLU A 111 5.37 1.77 3.22
N TRP A 112 5.23 2.69 4.17
CA TRP A 112 4.04 2.82 4.99
C TRP A 112 2.75 3.08 4.16
N MET A 113 2.87 3.81 3.05
CA MET A 113 1.74 4.12 2.18
C MET A 113 1.08 2.86 1.60
N ALA A 114 1.85 1.80 1.37
CA ALA A 114 1.34 0.55 0.85
C ALA A 114 0.90 -0.43 1.95
N SER A 115 1.19 -0.18 3.23
CA SER A 115 1.09 -1.17 4.30
C SER A 115 -0.30 -1.34 4.92
N LEU A 116 -1.18 -0.36 4.81
CA LEU A 116 -2.52 -0.39 5.43
C LEU A 116 -3.34 -1.67 5.11
N PRO A 117 -3.29 -2.25 3.90
CA PRO A 117 -4.02 -3.49 3.61
C PRO A 117 -3.61 -4.66 4.50
N ILE A 118 -2.37 -4.68 5.05
CA ILE A 118 -1.86 -5.76 5.91
C ILE A 118 -2.78 -5.96 7.11
N LEU A 119 -3.27 -4.87 7.71
CA LEU A 119 -4.13 -4.92 8.88
C LEU A 119 -5.42 -5.70 8.58
N LYS A 120 -6.07 -5.40 7.47
CA LYS A 120 -7.30 -6.07 7.05
C LYS A 120 -7.05 -7.51 6.60
N ILE A 121 -5.97 -7.76 5.87
CA ILE A 121 -5.56 -9.12 5.48
C ILE A 121 -5.46 -10.01 6.72
N ARG A 122 -4.83 -9.52 7.79
CA ARG A 122 -4.68 -10.25 9.05
C ARG A 122 -6.02 -10.43 9.77
N LYS A 123 -6.81 -9.36 9.87
CA LYS A 123 -8.11 -9.39 10.55
C LYS A 123 -9.10 -10.34 9.89
N GLU A 124 -9.17 -10.34 8.56
CA GLU A 124 -10.11 -11.15 7.78
C GLU A 124 -9.56 -12.54 7.44
N GLY A 125 -8.33 -12.87 7.86
CA GLY A 125 -7.75 -14.21 7.66
C GLY A 125 -7.54 -14.56 6.19
N ILE A 126 -7.23 -13.56 5.33
CA ILE A 126 -6.96 -13.80 3.91
C ILE A 126 -5.73 -14.70 3.76
N ALA A 127 -5.82 -15.73 2.92
CA ALA A 127 -4.74 -16.69 2.67
C ALA A 127 -3.61 -16.04 1.87
N CYS A 128 -2.83 -15.18 2.55
CA CYS A 128 -1.76 -14.38 1.98
C CYS A 128 -0.61 -14.24 2.97
N LYS A 129 0.62 -14.56 2.52
CA LYS A 129 1.84 -14.21 3.26
C LYS A 129 2.21 -12.77 2.95
N THR A 130 2.53 -12.00 3.98
CA THR A 130 2.85 -10.58 3.85
C THR A 130 4.28 -10.31 4.27
N VAL A 131 4.98 -9.52 3.47
CA VAL A 131 6.28 -8.91 3.77
C VAL A 131 6.11 -7.41 3.76
N PHE A 132 6.71 -6.72 4.72
CA PHE A 132 6.78 -5.27 4.73
C PHE A 132 8.24 -4.84 4.52
N THR A 133 8.48 -4.00 3.53
CA THR A 133 9.80 -3.44 3.24
C THR A 133 9.75 -1.93 3.40
N THR A 134 10.57 -1.40 4.30
CA THR A 134 10.81 0.04 4.42
C THR A 134 12.23 0.37 3.95
N HIS A 135 12.37 1.46 3.20
CA HIS A 135 13.65 1.95 2.70
C HIS A 135 14.24 3.07 3.56
N ALA A 136 13.40 3.71 4.38
CA ALA A 136 13.82 4.75 5.29
C ALA A 136 12.90 4.83 6.50
N THR A 137 13.48 4.78 7.69
CA THR A 137 12.75 5.05 8.92
C THR A 137 12.51 6.55 9.09
N MET A 138 11.47 6.94 9.83
CA MET A 138 11.20 8.34 10.16
C MET A 138 12.38 8.93 10.93
N LEU A 139 12.89 8.22 11.93
CA LEU A 139 14.05 8.65 12.71
C LEU A 139 15.28 8.85 11.82
N GLY A 140 15.59 7.90 10.94
CA GLY A 140 16.73 8.00 10.03
C GLY A 140 16.61 9.21 9.09
N ARG A 141 15.41 9.54 8.62
CA ARG A 141 15.17 10.75 7.80
C ARG A 141 15.45 12.03 8.59
N TYR A 142 14.94 12.16 9.82
CA TYR A 142 15.18 13.33 10.65
C TYR A 142 16.66 13.49 10.99
N LEU A 143 17.36 12.42 11.37
CA LEU A 143 18.78 12.46 11.66
C LEU A 143 19.59 12.86 10.42
N ALA A 144 19.33 12.25 9.27
CA ALA A 144 20.02 12.57 8.02
C ALA A 144 19.81 14.03 7.56
N MET A 145 18.65 14.62 7.89
CA MET A 145 18.36 16.03 7.56
C MET A 145 18.97 17.02 8.54
N THR A 146 19.21 16.64 9.79
CA THR A 146 19.61 17.55 10.87
C THR A 146 21.05 17.40 11.33
N LYS A 147 21.70 16.26 11.03
CA LYS A 147 23.06 15.94 11.47
C LYS A 147 24.01 15.96 10.27
N PRO A 148 24.98 16.90 10.19
CA PRO A 148 25.86 17.04 9.03
C PRO A 148 26.68 15.78 8.71
N ASP A 149 27.19 15.12 9.77
CA ASP A 149 28.05 13.95 9.64
C ASP A 149 27.31 12.65 10.02
N PHE A 150 26.01 12.57 9.68
CA PHE A 150 25.09 11.50 10.09
C PHE A 150 25.68 10.09 10.00
N TYR A 151 26.30 9.74 8.88
CA TYR A 151 26.84 8.39 8.69
C TYR A 151 28.09 8.12 9.53
N HIS A 152 28.90 9.14 9.76
CA HIS A 152 30.08 9.02 10.61
C HIS A 152 29.70 8.83 12.07
N ASP A 153 28.74 9.60 12.54
CA ASP A 153 28.32 9.64 13.93
C ASP A 153 27.26 8.60 14.29
N LEU A 154 26.75 7.86 13.29
CA LEU A 154 25.67 6.87 13.47
C LEU A 154 25.91 5.90 14.66
N PRO A 155 27.12 5.36 14.90
CA PRO A 155 27.35 4.47 16.02
C PRO A 155 27.27 5.14 17.41
N SER A 156 27.34 6.48 17.46
CA SER A 156 27.30 7.25 18.71
C SER A 156 25.90 7.65 19.15
N TYR A 157 24.88 7.54 18.27
CA TYR A 157 23.53 7.96 18.61
C TYR A 157 22.83 6.93 19.51
N SER A 158 22.17 7.44 20.55
CA SER A 158 21.13 6.70 21.25
C SER A 158 19.84 6.87 20.49
N TRP A 159 19.41 5.84 19.75
CA TRP A 159 18.20 5.89 18.93
C TRP A 159 16.94 6.23 19.75
N GLU A 160 16.87 5.80 21.02
CA GLU A 160 15.77 6.11 21.92
C GLU A 160 15.71 7.60 22.28
N GLN A 161 16.88 8.20 22.59
CA GLN A 161 16.97 9.63 22.92
C GLN A 161 16.61 10.49 21.70
N GLU A 162 17.17 10.16 20.55
CA GLU A 162 16.88 10.89 19.31
C GLU A 162 15.41 10.71 18.90
N ALA A 163 14.83 9.51 19.03
CA ALA A 163 13.43 9.28 18.72
C ALA A 163 12.48 10.05 19.65
N ARG A 164 12.82 10.22 20.93
CA ARG A 164 12.08 11.09 21.86
C ARG A 164 12.24 12.56 21.50
N HIS A 165 13.48 12.98 21.16
CA HIS A 165 13.76 14.36 20.75
C HIS A 165 12.90 14.78 19.55
N PHE A 166 12.69 13.90 18.59
CA PHE A 166 11.84 14.15 17.42
C PHE A 166 10.36 13.79 17.65
N GLY A 167 9.95 13.43 18.85
CA GLY A 167 8.55 13.09 19.16
C GLY A 167 8.03 11.82 18.45
N ILE A 168 8.93 10.91 18.07
CA ILE A 168 8.57 9.64 17.40
C ILE A 168 8.19 8.58 18.44
N LEU A 169 8.85 8.60 19.59
CA LEU A 169 8.47 7.76 20.73
C LEU A 169 7.69 8.59 21.75
N PRO A 170 6.66 8.03 22.38
CA PRO A 170 5.99 8.68 23.50
C PRO A 170 7.01 8.90 24.65
N ILE A 171 6.80 10.00 25.37
CA ILE A 171 7.59 10.39 26.55
C ILE A 171 7.32 9.42 27.69
#